data_2a9c93d069fa55cc01b38fe48b615b17
#
_entry.id   2a9c93d069fa55cc01b38fe48b615b17
#
_cell.length_a   1.000
_cell.length_b   1.000
_cell.length_c   1.000
_cell.angle_alpha   90.00
_cell.angle_beta   90.00
_cell.angle_gamma   90.00
#
_symmetry.space_group_name_H-M   'P 1'
#
loop_
_entity.id
_entity.type
_entity.pdbx_description
1 polymer ?
#
loop_
_entity_poly.entity_id
_entity_poly.type
_entity_poly.pdbx_seq_one_letter_code
_entity_poly.pdbx_strand_id
1 'polypeptide(L)'
;FFLMIRRPPRSTLFPYTTLFRSQAADENHVDEKTGELVSQNKDEESEKKSQKPVVNFSKEKLADFDYLRQNFYTVDRTTTITGDQLNAEKMLSKDMHLAKNVEGPQILIYHTHSQEGYADSAPGNLDTTVVGVGEYLTQILREKYGMNVLHHTGTYDVNDRDHAYSNAEPAIEQILRENPSIEVVIDLHRDGVAEGTRLVTEVDGTQMASIMFFNGLSRTTALGDISYLKNPYIQDNLAFSFQMQLKAAEYYPGLARPIYLKGYRYNMHFKPKSLLIEVGAQTNTLQEAKNAMVPLADVLHRVIQE
;
A
#
# COMPACT_ATOMS: atom_id res chain seq x y z
N PHE A 1 -37.61 -7.32 9.08
CA PHE A 1 -37.61 -5.85 9.08
C PHE A 1 -36.41 -5.36 8.29
N PHE A 2 -36.60 -5.01 7.01
CA PHE A 2 -35.59 -4.41 6.15
C PHE A 2 -35.47 -2.93 6.49
N LEU A 3 -34.31 -2.48 6.96
CA LEU A 3 -33.97 -1.06 7.03
C LEU A 3 -33.32 -0.65 5.70
N MET A 4 -34.07 0.05 4.88
CA MET A 4 -33.55 0.77 3.72
C MET A 4 -32.67 1.93 4.19
N ILE A 5 -31.37 1.85 3.98
CA ILE A 5 -30.43 2.96 4.18
C ILE A 5 -30.50 3.85 2.92
N ARG A 6 -31.03 5.06 3.07
CA ARG A 6 -31.06 6.10 2.04
C ARG A 6 -29.64 6.58 1.72
N ARG A 7 -29.33 6.65 0.42
CA ARG A 7 -28.07 7.21 -0.10
C ARG A 7 -27.93 8.69 0.25
N PRO A 8 -26.76 9.18 0.65
CA PRO A 8 -26.48 10.61 0.72
C PRO A 8 -26.20 11.19 -0.69
N PRO A 9 -26.38 12.50 -0.90
CA PRO A 9 -26.25 13.16 -2.19
C PRO A 9 -24.79 13.25 -2.66
N ARG A 10 -24.63 13.28 -3.97
CA ARG A 10 -23.36 13.41 -4.70
C ARG A 10 -22.60 14.66 -4.24
N SER A 11 -21.37 14.51 -3.81
CA SER A 11 -20.44 15.62 -3.68
C SER A 11 -19.72 15.86 -5.02
N THR A 12 -19.63 17.12 -5.34
CA THR A 12 -19.10 17.73 -6.56
C THR A 12 -17.63 17.38 -6.82
N LEU A 13 -17.37 17.00 -8.05
CA LEU A 13 -16.07 16.88 -8.69
C LEU A 13 -15.27 18.20 -8.59
N PHE A 14 -14.03 18.11 -8.16
CA PHE A 14 -13.04 19.15 -8.42
C PHE A 14 -12.18 18.75 -9.62
N PRO A 15 -11.99 19.64 -10.60
CA PRO A 15 -11.16 19.37 -11.78
C PRO A 15 -9.69 19.70 -11.44
N TYR A 16 -8.83 18.71 -11.39
CA TYR A 16 -7.40 18.92 -11.56
C TYR A 16 -7.00 18.45 -12.95
N THR A 17 -7.12 19.37 -13.90
CA THR A 17 -6.43 19.29 -15.18
C THR A 17 -5.45 20.45 -15.21
N THR A 18 -4.17 20.18 -14.98
CA THR A 18 -3.11 21.07 -15.42
C THR A 18 -2.15 20.26 -16.26
N LEU A 19 -2.20 20.54 -17.55
CA LEU A 19 -1.34 20.03 -18.60
C LEU A 19 0.14 20.33 -18.30
N PHE A 20 0.96 19.27 -18.27
CA PHE A 20 2.34 19.39 -18.69
C PHE A 20 2.56 18.49 -19.91
N ARG A 21 2.68 19.14 -21.04
CA ARG A 21 3.06 18.54 -22.30
C ARG A 21 4.58 18.60 -22.37
N SER A 22 5.27 17.48 -22.15
CA SER A 22 6.66 17.33 -22.57
C SER A 22 6.70 16.53 -23.87
N GLN A 23 7.26 17.13 -24.89
CA GLN A 23 7.62 16.45 -26.13
C GLN A 23 8.80 15.54 -25.85
N ALA A 24 8.59 14.23 -25.99
CA ALA A 24 9.67 13.28 -26.19
C ALA A 24 9.54 12.76 -27.63
N ALA A 25 10.63 12.84 -28.37
CA ALA A 25 10.71 12.44 -29.76
C ALA A 25 10.66 10.91 -29.86
N ASP A 26 9.82 10.43 -30.77
CA ASP A 26 9.81 9.06 -31.27
C ASP A 26 11.10 8.79 -32.06
N GLU A 27 11.88 7.81 -31.57
CA GLU A 27 12.87 7.13 -32.42
C GLU A 27 12.72 5.60 -32.25
N ASN A 28 11.71 5.06 -32.93
CA ASN A 28 11.65 3.63 -33.21
C ASN A 28 12.35 3.40 -34.54
N HIS A 29 13.57 2.86 -34.52
CA HIS A 29 14.23 2.35 -35.71
C HIS A 29 13.74 0.95 -36.03
N VAL A 30 13.04 0.83 -37.16
CA VAL A 30 12.69 -0.46 -37.78
C VAL A 30 13.70 -0.69 -38.90
N ASP A 31 14.31 -1.86 -38.99
CA ASP A 31 15.17 -2.25 -40.12
C ASP A 31 14.32 -2.37 -41.40
N GLU A 32 14.58 -1.52 -42.36
CA GLU A 32 13.81 -1.42 -43.62
C GLU A 32 13.93 -2.66 -44.53
N LYS A 33 14.78 -3.64 -44.22
CA LYS A 33 14.98 -4.86 -45.02
C LYS A 33 14.34 -6.11 -44.50
N THR A 34 14.07 -6.22 -43.20
CA THR A 34 13.53 -7.42 -42.59
C THR A 34 12.20 -7.24 -41.89
N GLY A 35 11.80 -6.00 -41.59
CA GLY A 35 10.55 -5.73 -40.85
C GLY A 35 10.55 -6.19 -39.37
N GLU A 36 11.69 -6.55 -38.83
CA GLU A 36 11.81 -7.01 -37.43
C GLU A 36 12.30 -5.87 -36.52
N LEU A 37 11.73 -5.78 -35.34
CA LEU A 37 12.18 -4.91 -34.27
C LEU A 37 13.53 -5.37 -33.75
N VAL A 38 14.59 -4.58 -33.98
CA VAL A 38 15.91 -4.86 -33.45
C VAL A 38 15.94 -4.53 -31.98
N SER A 39 15.76 -5.56 -31.14
CA SER A 39 16.04 -5.49 -29.72
C SER A 39 17.57 -5.46 -29.53
N GLN A 40 18.12 -4.30 -29.20
CA GLN A 40 19.49 -4.22 -28.72
C GLN A 40 19.52 -4.70 -27.27
N ASN A 41 19.93 -5.95 -27.07
CA ASN A 41 20.46 -6.40 -25.79
C ASN A 41 21.74 -5.61 -25.51
N LYS A 42 21.62 -4.57 -24.72
CA LYS A 42 22.74 -4.02 -23.95
C LYS A 42 22.69 -4.69 -22.59
N ASP A 43 23.70 -5.51 -22.33
CA ASP A 43 24.12 -5.85 -20.98
C ASP A 43 24.49 -4.54 -20.28
N GLU A 44 23.52 -3.90 -19.64
CA GLU A 44 23.77 -2.79 -18.74
C GLU A 44 23.96 -3.38 -17.34
N GLU A 45 25.21 -3.48 -16.91
CA GLU A 45 25.56 -3.31 -15.51
C GLU A 45 24.86 -2.04 -15.03
N SER A 46 23.69 -2.18 -14.40
CA SER A 46 22.94 -1.05 -13.86
C SER A 46 23.69 -0.54 -12.64
N GLU A 47 24.56 0.46 -12.85
CA GLU A 47 24.94 1.38 -11.80
C GLU A 47 23.65 1.81 -11.08
N LYS A 48 23.58 1.57 -9.76
CA LYS A 48 22.53 2.07 -8.86
C LYS A 48 22.57 3.60 -8.87
N LYS A 49 22.00 4.23 -9.90
CA LYS A 49 21.71 5.66 -9.85
C LYS A 49 20.60 5.85 -8.83
N SER A 50 20.94 6.39 -7.67
CA SER A 50 19.98 6.87 -6.68
C SER A 50 19.02 7.82 -7.40
N GLN A 51 17.79 7.37 -7.62
CA GLN A 51 16.75 8.21 -8.22
C GLN A 51 16.48 9.38 -7.27
N LYS A 52 16.49 10.61 -7.79
CA LYS A 52 16.18 11.79 -6.98
C LYS A 52 14.66 11.94 -6.84
N PRO A 53 14.16 12.50 -5.72
CA PRO A 53 12.75 12.78 -5.59
C PRO A 53 12.26 13.73 -6.68
N VAL A 54 11.10 13.45 -7.23
CA VAL A 54 10.42 14.26 -8.25
C VAL A 54 9.75 15.47 -7.62
N VAL A 55 9.22 15.28 -6.38
CA VAL A 55 8.55 16.32 -5.59
C VAL A 55 9.22 16.42 -4.23
N ASN A 56 9.32 17.64 -3.70
CA ASN A 56 9.82 17.88 -2.36
C ASN A 56 8.75 18.59 -1.51
N PHE A 57 8.53 18.11 -0.31
CA PHE A 57 7.61 18.72 0.65
C PHE A 57 8.37 19.52 1.70
N SER A 58 8.00 20.79 1.90
CA SER A 58 8.63 21.60 2.93
C SER A 58 8.18 21.15 4.32
N LYS A 59 9.11 21.18 5.28
CA LYS A 59 8.84 20.80 6.67
C LYS A 59 7.75 21.68 7.31
N GLU A 60 7.71 22.96 6.96
CA GLU A 60 6.71 23.92 7.43
C GLU A 60 5.30 23.53 7.01
N LYS A 61 5.12 23.10 5.76
CA LYS A 61 3.82 22.60 5.27
C LYS A 61 3.40 21.30 5.95
N LEU A 62 4.34 20.37 6.12
CA LEU A 62 4.06 19.10 6.79
C LEU A 62 3.76 19.29 8.29
N ALA A 63 4.30 20.35 8.93
CA ALA A 63 3.99 20.67 10.33
C ALA A 63 2.59 21.24 10.54
N ASP A 64 1.95 21.76 9.49
CA ASP A 64 0.56 22.23 9.54
C ASP A 64 -0.41 21.04 9.55
N PHE A 65 -1.17 20.90 10.63
CA PHE A 65 -2.11 19.79 10.83
C PHE A 65 -3.22 19.76 9.78
N ASP A 66 -3.77 20.91 9.42
CA ASP A 66 -4.87 20.98 8.45
C ASP A 66 -4.37 20.64 7.05
N TYR A 67 -3.18 21.15 6.68
CA TYR A 67 -2.53 20.76 5.42
C TYR A 67 -2.25 19.26 5.38
N LEU A 68 -1.65 18.72 6.44
CA LEU A 68 -1.33 17.29 6.53
C LEU A 68 -2.58 16.43 6.40
N ARG A 69 -3.61 16.75 7.20
CA ARG A 69 -4.88 16.02 7.19
C ARG A 69 -5.60 16.09 5.84
N GLN A 70 -5.60 17.24 5.18
CA GLN A 70 -6.32 17.42 3.90
C GLN A 70 -5.62 16.78 2.71
N ASN A 71 -4.28 16.72 2.72
CA ASN A 71 -3.50 16.26 1.57
C ASN A 71 -3.02 14.81 1.69
N PHE A 72 -2.85 14.31 2.92
CA PHE A 72 -2.28 12.98 3.16
C PHE A 72 -3.26 11.98 3.77
N TYR A 73 -4.42 12.42 4.29
CA TYR A 73 -5.32 11.53 5.01
C TYR A 73 -6.78 11.67 4.59
N THR A 74 -7.46 10.53 4.58
CA THR A 74 -8.93 10.41 4.56
C THR A 74 -9.37 9.80 5.88
N VAL A 75 -10.06 10.57 6.71
CA VAL A 75 -10.55 10.11 8.01
C VAL A 75 -11.99 9.62 7.86
N ASP A 76 -12.23 8.32 8.12
CA ASP A 76 -13.57 7.75 8.09
C ASP A 76 -14.45 8.42 9.16
N ARG A 77 -15.73 8.64 8.83
CA ARG A 77 -16.71 9.28 9.72
C ARG A 77 -16.94 8.54 11.05
N THR A 78 -16.55 7.28 11.13
CA THR A 78 -16.67 6.45 12.33
C THR A 78 -15.53 6.62 13.32
N THR A 79 -14.49 7.41 12.96
CA THR A 79 -13.34 7.65 13.83
C THR A 79 -12.92 9.12 13.85
N THR A 80 -11.97 9.43 14.71
CA THR A 80 -11.37 10.77 14.82
C THR A 80 -9.87 10.67 15.00
N ILE A 81 -9.15 11.70 14.56
CA ILE A 81 -7.70 11.83 14.73
C ILE A 81 -7.39 13.23 15.24
N THR A 82 -6.36 13.37 16.07
CA THR A 82 -5.95 14.65 16.67
C THR A 82 -4.61 15.12 16.12
N GLY A 83 -4.30 16.42 16.30
CA GLY A 83 -3.02 16.98 15.89
C GLY A 83 -1.81 16.37 16.64
N ASP A 84 -2.01 15.87 17.86
CA ASP A 84 -0.95 15.17 18.58
C ASP A 84 -0.62 13.82 17.97
N GLN A 85 -1.61 13.17 17.33
CA GLN A 85 -1.43 11.89 16.65
C GLN A 85 -0.87 12.07 15.24
N LEU A 86 -1.29 13.10 14.51
CA LEU A 86 -0.75 13.47 13.19
C LEU A 86 0.27 14.60 13.31
N ASN A 87 1.36 14.34 13.97
CA ASN A 87 2.49 15.26 14.07
C ASN A 87 3.62 14.78 13.15
N ALA A 88 3.82 15.48 12.03
CA ALA A 88 4.79 15.09 11.00
C ALA A 88 6.22 14.98 11.54
N GLU A 89 6.65 15.91 12.40
CA GLU A 89 7.99 15.89 12.99
C GLU A 89 8.20 14.61 13.83
N LYS A 90 7.25 14.29 14.71
CA LYS A 90 7.28 13.06 15.51
C LYS A 90 7.22 11.80 14.63
N MET A 91 6.40 11.79 13.59
CA MET A 91 6.29 10.65 12.68
C MET A 91 7.55 10.45 11.85
N LEU A 92 8.18 11.52 11.39
CA LEU A 92 9.43 11.46 10.61
C LEU A 92 10.67 11.17 11.47
N SER A 93 10.63 11.48 12.78
CA SER A 93 11.73 11.17 13.69
C SER A 93 11.81 9.70 14.11
N LYS A 94 10.76 8.91 13.85
CA LYS A 94 10.77 7.48 14.15
C LYS A 94 11.64 6.73 13.16
N ASP A 95 12.58 5.95 13.67
CA ASP A 95 13.42 5.07 12.87
C ASP A 95 12.61 3.87 12.37
N MET A 96 12.50 3.75 11.05
CA MET A 96 11.81 2.65 10.38
C MET A 96 12.78 1.62 9.77
N HIS A 97 14.10 1.80 9.92
CA HIS A 97 15.05 0.86 9.37
C HIS A 97 14.90 -0.54 9.99
N LEU A 98 15.21 -1.54 9.20
CA LEU A 98 15.32 -2.92 9.67
C LEU A 98 16.64 -3.14 10.42
N ALA A 99 16.61 -4.00 11.40
CA ALA A 99 17.81 -4.46 12.07
C ALA A 99 18.75 -5.14 11.07
N LYS A 100 20.06 -4.80 11.15
CA LYS A 100 21.09 -5.35 10.25
C LYS A 100 21.57 -6.70 10.75
N ASN A 101 22.01 -7.56 9.81
CA ASN A 101 22.62 -8.86 10.10
C ASN A 101 21.71 -9.79 10.93
N VAL A 102 20.42 -9.78 10.63
CA VAL A 102 19.41 -10.64 11.26
C VAL A 102 19.18 -11.85 10.38
N GLU A 103 19.26 -13.06 10.97
CA GLU A 103 18.87 -14.30 10.30
C GLU A 103 17.35 -14.47 10.30
N GLY A 104 16.82 -15.00 9.19
CA GLY A 104 15.38 -15.25 9.03
C GLY A 104 14.62 -14.11 8.35
N PRO A 105 13.29 -14.27 8.18
CA PRO A 105 12.44 -13.28 7.53
C PRO A 105 12.27 -12.04 8.40
N GLN A 106 12.36 -10.85 7.80
CA GLN A 106 12.11 -9.57 8.47
C GLN A 106 10.80 -8.92 8.05
N ILE A 107 10.21 -9.38 6.95
CA ILE A 107 8.95 -8.89 6.40
C ILE A 107 7.99 -10.07 6.29
N LEU A 108 6.78 -9.91 6.82
CA LEU A 108 5.66 -10.81 6.59
C LEU A 108 4.65 -10.13 5.67
N ILE A 109 4.30 -10.81 4.58
CA ILE A 109 3.15 -10.45 3.74
C ILE A 109 2.09 -11.52 3.93
N TYR A 110 0.85 -11.13 4.19
CA TYR A 110 -0.30 -12.03 4.32
C TYR A 110 -1.57 -11.35 3.80
N HIS A 111 -2.69 -12.07 3.81
CA HIS A 111 -3.96 -11.63 3.26
C HIS A 111 -5.09 -12.05 4.18
N THR A 112 -5.68 -11.11 4.92
CA THR A 112 -6.90 -11.40 5.70
C THR A 112 -8.04 -11.81 4.77
N HIS A 113 -8.10 -11.19 3.58
CA HIS A 113 -9.08 -11.48 2.53
C HIS A 113 -8.42 -12.06 1.27
N SER A 114 -7.99 -13.32 1.35
CA SER A 114 -7.29 -14.04 0.27
C SER A 114 -8.10 -14.19 -1.02
N GLN A 115 -9.45 -14.18 -0.92
CA GLN A 115 -10.35 -14.35 -2.05
C GLN A 115 -10.62 -13.05 -2.83
N GLU A 116 -9.97 -11.95 -2.48
CA GLU A 116 -10.12 -10.67 -3.18
C GLU A 116 -9.48 -10.73 -4.57
N GLY A 117 -10.33 -10.86 -5.58
CA GLY A 117 -9.94 -10.91 -6.99
C GLY A 117 -10.09 -9.57 -7.69
N TYR A 118 -9.59 -9.51 -8.92
CA TYR A 118 -9.64 -8.41 -9.86
C TYR A 118 -10.63 -8.71 -11.01
N ALA A 119 -10.81 -7.78 -11.93
CA ALA A 119 -11.77 -7.90 -13.02
C ALA A 119 -11.53 -9.14 -13.93
N ASP A 120 -10.30 -9.56 -14.03
CA ASP A 120 -9.82 -10.69 -14.86
C ASP A 120 -9.38 -11.90 -14.03
N SER A 121 -9.69 -11.94 -12.73
CA SER A 121 -9.37 -13.09 -11.88
C SER A 121 -10.15 -14.34 -12.27
N ALA A 122 -9.45 -15.48 -12.31
CA ALA A 122 -10.05 -16.77 -12.54
C ALA A 122 -10.70 -17.31 -11.26
N PRO A 123 -11.98 -17.69 -11.26
CA PRO A 123 -12.65 -18.18 -10.07
C PRO A 123 -11.91 -19.36 -9.42
N GLY A 124 -11.67 -19.28 -8.11
CA GLY A 124 -10.99 -20.31 -7.33
C GLY A 124 -9.47 -20.40 -7.52
N ASN A 125 -8.88 -19.53 -8.34
CA ASN A 125 -7.42 -19.47 -8.52
C ASN A 125 -6.83 -18.29 -7.73
N LEU A 126 -6.20 -18.58 -6.59
CA LEU A 126 -5.58 -17.58 -5.72
C LEU A 126 -4.43 -16.81 -6.40
N ASP A 127 -3.74 -17.38 -7.37
CA ASP A 127 -2.67 -16.71 -8.11
C ASP A 127 -3.17 -15.51 -8.93
N THR A 128 -4.48 -15.43 -9.14
CA THR A 128 -5.13 -14.32 -9.83
C THR A 128 -5.81 -13.31 -8.89
N THR A 129 -5.64 -13.47 -7.59
CA THR A 129 -6.16 -12.59 -6.54
C THR A 129 -5.05 -11.74 -5.93
N VAL A 130 -5.36 -11.07 -4.81
CA VAL A 130 -4.36 -10.34 -4.00
C VAL A 130 -3.20 -11.25 -3.57
N VAL A 131 -3.41 -12.56 -3.46
CA VAL A 131 -2.35 -13.54 -3.13
C VAL A 131 -1.28 -13.57 -4.21
N GLY A 132 -1.68 -13.65 -5.50
CA GLY A 132 -0.73 -13.59 -6.61
C GLY A 132 -0.02 -12.22 -6.77
N VAL A 133 -0.67 -11.14 -6.31
CA VAL A 133 -0.05 -9.81 -6.23
C VAL A 133 0.97 -9.76 -5.10
N GLY A 134 0.67 -10.35 -3.94
CA GLY A 134 1.58 -10.48 -2.80
C GLY A 134 2.80 -11.35 -3.12
N GLU A 135 2.63 -12.43 -3.89
CA GLU A 135 3.75 -13.24 -4.37
C GLU A 135 4.67 -12.44 -5.30
N TYR A 136 4.09 -11.66 -6.22
CA TYR A 136 4.88 -10.81 -7.11
C TYR A 136 5.66 -9.72 -6.34
N LEU A 137 5.03 -9.08 -5.34
CA LEU A 137 5.73 -8.15 -4.44
C LEU A 137 6.88 -8.84 -3.70
N THR A 138 6.63 -10.04 -3.17
CA THR A 138 7.63 -10.86 -2.47
C THR A 138 8.83 -11.16 -3.36
N GLN A 139 8.59 -11.54 -4.61
CA GLN A 139 9.63 -11.80 -5.59
C GLN A 139 10.50 -10.55 -5.84
N ILE A 140 9.88 -9.40 -6.08
CA ILE A 140 10.63 -8.14 -6.28
C ILE A 140 11.48 -7.79 -5.05
N LEU A 141 10.92 -7.90 -3.85
CA LEU A 141 11.63 -7.58 -2.62
C LEU A 141 12.84 -8.51 -2.40
N ARG A 142 12.69 -9.80 -2.71
CA ARG A 142 13.78 -10.78 -2.60
C ARG A 142 14.85 -10.59 -3.67
N GLU A 143 14.46 -10.55 -4.94
CA GLU A 143 15.37 -10.60 -6.07
C GLU A 143 16.06 -9.26 -6.34
N LYS A 144 15.32 -8.16 -6.27
CA LYS A 144 15.86 -6.84 -6.58
C LYS A 144 16.50 -6.17 -5.35
N TYR A 145 15.91 -6.35 -4.17
CA TYR A 145 16.33 -5.65 -2.97
C TYR A 145 17.02 -6.53 -1.92
N GLY A 146 17.10 -7.84 -2.14
CA GLY A 146 17.78 -8.79 -1.24
C GLY A 146 17.12 -8.92 0.13
N MET A 147 15.82 -8.62 0.24
CA MET A 147 15.10 -8.67 1.49
C MET A 147 14.61 -10.07 1.84
N ASN A 148 14.66 -10.41 3.12
CA ASN A 148 14.09 -11.65 3.64
C ASN A 148 12.60 -11.48 3.93
N VAL A 149 11.76 -11.97 3.03
CA VAL A 149 10.29 -11.88 3.11
C VAL A 149 9.71 -13.27 3.35
N LEU A 150 8.76 -13.39 4.27
CA LEU A 150 7.86 -14.53 4.39
C LEU A 150 6.52 -14.14 3.75
N HIS A 151 6.11 -14.83 2.70
CA HIS A 151 4.76 -14.69 2.15
C HIS A 151 3.87 -15.82 2.69
N HIS A 152 2.85 -15.46 3.44
CA HIS A 152 1.88 -16.40 4.02
C HIS A 152 0.58 -16.38 3.22
N THR A 153 0.21 -17.51 2.65
CA THR A 153 -0.93 -17.68 1.75
C THR A 153 -2.14 -18.37 2.41
N GLY A 154 -2.25 -18.26 3.74
CA GLY A 154 -3.40 -18.78 4.49
C GLY A 154 -4.71 -18.12 4.04
N THR A 155 -5.80 -18.87 4.11
CA THR A 155 -7.14 -18.41 3.69
C THR A 155 -8.03 -18.27 4.92
N TYR A 156 -8.47 -17.05 5.22
CA TYR A 156 -9.19 -16.72 6.45
C TYR A 156 -10.62 -16.24 6.21
N ASP A 157 -10.97 -15.95 4.96
CA ASP A 157 -12.24 -15.39 4.51
C ASP A 157 -13.13 -16.39 3.75
N VAL A 158 -12.69 -17.64 3.60
CA VAL A 158 -13.46 -18.69 2.91
C VAL A 158 -14.64 -19.09 3.78
N ASN A 159 -15.86 -18.86 3.25
CA ASN A 159 -17.16 -19.11 3.91
C ASN A 159 -17.45 -18.27 5.18
N ASP A 160 -16.53 -17.37 5.60
CA ASP A 160 -16.69 -16.55 6.81
C ASP A 160 -15.92 -15.21 6.68
N ARG A 161 -16.31 -14.41 5.67
CA ARG A 161 -15.66 -13.14 5.38
C ARG A 161 -15.73 -12.14 6.54
N ASP A 162 -16.84 -12.11 7.25
CA ASP A 162 -17.08 -11.12 8.32
C ASP A 162 -16.17 -11.33 9.53
N HIS A 163 -15.66 -12.55 9.74
CA HIS A 163 -14.74 -12.89 10.82
C HIS A 163 -13.29 -13.10 10.36
N ALA A 164 -12.96 -12.76 9.12
CA ALA A 164 -11.64 -13.03 8.55
C ALA A 164 -10.47 -12.50 9.40
N TYR A 165 -10.60 -11.30 9.99
CA TYR A 165 -9.58 -10.74 10.89
C TYR A 165 -9.39 -11.58 12.15
N SER A 166 -10.49 -12.04 12.77
CA SER A 166 -10.44 -12.90 13.95
C SER A 166 -9.90 -14.30 13.61
N ASN A 167 -10.19 -14.79 12.41
CA ASN A 167 -9.70 -16.09 11.93
C ASN A 167 -8.19 -16.03 11.62
N ALA A 168 -7.70 -14.89 11.09
CA ALA A 168 -6.29 -14.70 10.77
C ALA A 168 -5.42 -14.49 12.03
N GLU A 169 -5.94 -13.78 13.04
CA GLU A 169 -5.16 -13.32 14.21
C GLU A 169 -4.33 -14.45 14.87
N PRO A 170 -4.88 -15.62 15.22
CA PRO A 170 -4.11 -16.69 15.91
C PRO A 170 -2.98 -17.25 15.03
N ALA A 171 -3.21 -17.39 13.72
CA ALA A 171 -2.23 -17.94 12.80
C ALA A 171 -1.07 -16.95 12.59
N ILE A 172 -1.37 -15.67 12.42
CA ILE A 172 -0.34 -14.63 12.26
C ILE A 172 0.47 -14.48 13.55
N GLU A 173 -0.17 -14.51 14.73
CA GLU A 173 0.54 -14.53 16.01
C GLU A 173 1.49 -15.72 16.13
N GLN A 174 1.08 -16.92 15.68
CA GLN A 174 1.94 -18.09 15.67
C GLN A 174 3.16 -17.89 14.76
N ILE A 175 2.95 -17.39 13.54
CA ILE A 175 4.04 -17.10 12.60
C ILE A 175 5.04 -16.11 13.22
N LEU A 176 4.55 -15.06 13.89
CA LEU A 176 5.41 -14.06 14.53
C LEU A 176 6.17 -14.60 15.75
N ARG A 177 5.60 -15.57 16.47
CA ARG A 177 6.31 -16.29 17.57
C ARG A 177 7.41 -17.19 17.02
N GLU A 178 7.16 -17.87 15.91
CA GLU A 178 8.11 -18.78 15.24
C GLU A 178 9.22 -18.03 14.50
N ASN A 179 8.93 -16.79 14.08
CA ASN A 179 9.85 -15.92 13.33
C ASN A 179 10.01 -14.56 14.03
N PRO A 180 10.72 -14.50 15.17
CA PRO A 180 10.86 -13.27 15.96
C PRO A 180 11.64 -12.17 15.24
N SER A 181 12.37 -12.49 14.18
CA SER A 181 13.07 -11.56 13.29
C SER A 181 12.13 -10.67 12.46
N ILE A 182 10.84 -11.01 12.33
CA ILE A 182 9.88 -10.21 11.58
C ILE A 182 9.63 -8.87 12.29
N GLU A 183 9.91 -7.79 11.58
CA GLU A 183 9.71 -6.41 12.03
C GLU A 183 8.57 -5.71 11.29
N VAL A 184 8.35 -6.04 10.01
CA VAL A 184 7.31 -5.47 9.15
C VAL A 184 6.23 -6.50 8.89
N VAL A 185 4.96 -6.09 9.04
CA VAL A 185 3.80 -6.94 8.77
C VAL A 185 2.87 -6.21 7.81
N ILE A 186 2.67 -6.78 6.63
CA ILE A 186 1.83 -6.21 5.56
C ILE A 186 0.62 -7.12 5.34
N ASP A 187 -0.57 -6.57 5.53
CA ASP A 187 -1.83 -7.18 5.10
C ASP A 187 -2.20 -6.60 3.74
N LEU A 188 -2.06 -7.39 2.67
CA LEU A 188 -2.24 -6.91 1.31
C LEU A 188 -3.64 -7.25 0.79
N HIS A 189 -4.37 -6.22 0.41
CA HIS A 189 -5.77 -6.23 -0.02
C HIS A 189 -5.98 -5.54 -1.36
N ARG A 190 -7.22 -5.50 -1.81
CA ARG A 190 -7.73 -4.55 -2.79
C ARG A 190 -8.99 -3.88 -2.27
N ASP A 191 -9.23 -2.64 -2.65
CA ASP A 191 -10.39 -1.85 -2.24
C ASP A 191 -11.71 -2.36 -2.87
N GLY A 192 -12.83 -1.97 -2.32
CA GLY A 192 -14.17 -2.18 -2.84
C GLY A 192 -14.79 -0.87 -3.33
N VAL A 193 -15.01 -0.73 -4.63
CA VAL A 193 -15.57 0.47 -5.24
C VAL A 193 -16.87 0.19 -5.99
N ALA A 194 -17.62 1.26 -6.30
CA ALA A 194 -18.81 1.15 -7.15
C ALA A 194 -18.42 0.66 -8.56
N GLU A 195 -19.35 -0.09 -9.20
CA GLU A 195 -19.19 -0.50 -10.60
C GLU A 195 -18.87 0.71 -11.49
N GLY A 196 -17.94 0.53 -12.43
CA GLY A 196 -17.47 1.59 -13.33
C GLY A 196 -16.42 2.53 -12.75
N THR A 197 -16.11 2.46 -11.47
CA THR A 197 -14.97 3.19 -10.88
C THR A 197 -13.71 2.38 -11.07
N ARG A 198 -12.67 2.96 -11.68
CA ARG A 198 -11.35 2.36 -11.80
C ARG A 198 -10.33 3.15 -11.02
N LEU A 199 -9.53 2.48 -10.23
CA LEU A 199 -8.46 3.08 -9.44
C LEU A 199 -7.12 2.89 -10.16
N VAL A 200 -6.90 3.71 -11.20
CA VAL A 200 -5.72 3.64 -12.06
C VAL A 200 -4.91 4.91 -11.99
N THR A 201 -3.61 4.78 -12.16
CA THR A 201 -2.65 5.86 -12.33
C THR A 201 -1.62 5.46 -13.39
N GLU A 202 -0.77 6.38 -13.78
CA GLU A 202 0.34 6.14 -14.69
C GLU A 202 1.64 6.63 -14.05
N VAL A 203 2.65 5.78 -14.03
CA VAL A 203 3.99 6.09 -13.56
C VAL A 203 4.98 5.65 -14.63
N ASP A 204 5.82 6.56 -15.07
CA ASP A 204 6.83 6.33 -16.12
C ASP A 204 6.26 5.65 -17.38
N GLY A 205 5.07 6.10 -17.83
CA GLY A 205 4.38 5.56 -19.01
C GLY A 205 3.69 4.20 -18.79
N THR A 206 3.77 3.63 -17.58
CA THR A 206 3.14 2.34 -17.26
C THR A 206 1.84 2.57 -16.50
N GLN A 207 0.73 2.08 -17.03
CA GLN A 207 -0.56 2.09 -16.35
C GLN A 207 -0.54 1.05 -15.22
N MET A 208 -1.00 1.45 -14.04
CA MET A 208 -1.05 0.61 -12.85
C MET A 208 -2.24 0.96 -11.95
N ALA A 209 -2.56 0.06 -11.03
CA ALA A 209 -3.51 0.34 -9.98
C ALA A 209 -2.96 1.40 -9.02
N SER A 210 -3.78 2.37 -8.61
CA SER A 210 -3.40 3.25 -7.50
C SER A 210 -3.48 2.47 -6.18
N ILE A 211 -2.55 2.72 -5.27
CA ILE A 211 -2.52 2.09 -3.96
C ILE A 211 -3.09 3.01 -2.88
N MET A 212 -3.40 2.44 -1.71
CA MET A 212 -3.79 3.19 -0.53
C MET A 212 -3.23 2.52 0.72
N PHE A 213 -2.54 3.29 1.54
CA PHE A 213 -2.15 2.87 2.88
C PHE A 213 -3.31 3.07 3.84
N PHE A 214 -3.46 2.16 4.80
CA PHE A 214 -4.60 2.15 5.70
C PHE A 214 -4.15 1.94 7.14
N ASN A 215 -4.75 2.67 8.09
CA ASN A 215 -4.51 2.49 9.52
C ASN A 215 -5.81 2.31 10.30
N GLY A 216 -5.82 1.28 11.14
CA GLY A 216 -6.84 1.06 12.16
C GLY A 216 -6.46 1.74 13.47
N LEU A 217 -7.33 2.64 13.98
CA LEU A 217 -7.01 3.50 15.11
C LEU A 217 -7.44 2.92 16.48
N SER A 218 -8.15 1.79 16.49
CA SER A 218 -8.77 1.25 17.72
C SER A 218 -9.56 2.30 18.49
N ARG A 219 -10.20 3.22 17.77
CA ARG A 219 -10.99 4.36 18.29
C ARG A 219 -12.17 4.64 17.39
N THR A 220 -13.36 4.78 17.97
CA THR A 220 -14.55 5.21 17.25
C THR A 220 -15.11 6.51 17.81
N THR A 221 -15.85 7.25 16.99
CA THR A 221 -16.58 8.46 17.42
C THR A 221 -17.61 8.16 18.51
N ALA A 222 -18.18 6.95 18.52
CA ALA A 222 -19.22 6.53 19.46
C ALA A 222 -18.67 6.10 20.82
N LEU A 223 -17.50 5.39 20.84
CA LEU A 223 -16.96 4.76 22.05
C LEU A 223 -15.67 5.41 22.54
N GLY A 224 -15.04 6.29 21.76
CA GLY A 224 -13.67 6.70 22.02
C GLY A 224 -12.70 5.53 21.76
N ASP A 225 -11.68 5.36 22.58
CA ASP A 225 -10.72 4.26 22.49
C ASP A 225 -11.41 2.92 22.79
N ILE A 226 -11.20 1.95 21.90
CA ILE A 226 -11.81 0.61 22.02
C ILE A 226 -10.95 -0.24 22.98
N SER A 227 -11.37 -0.34 24.24
CA SER A 227 -10.59 -0.97 25.31
C SER A 227 -10.30 -2.47 25.10
N TYR A 228 -11.17 -3.18 24.38
CA TYR A 228 -11.01 -4.61 24.07
C TYR A 228 -10.25 -4.87 22.76
N LEU A 229 -9.95 -3.83 21.96
CA LEU A 229 -9.12 -3.91 20.75
C LEU A 229 -7.88 -3.01 20.89
N LYS A 230 -7.12 -3.19 21.96
CA LYS A 230 -5.91 -2.39 22.19
C LYS A 230 -4.90 -2.56 21.06
N ASN A 231 -4.35 -1.43 20.62
CA ASN A 231 -3.20 -1.39 19.72
C ASN A 231 -2.11 -0.53 20.38
N PRO A 232 -1.04 -1.13 20.92
CA PRO A 232 0.06 -0.37 21.53
C PRO A 232 0.91 0.38 20.51
N TYR A 233 0.78 0.05 19.22
CA TYR A 233 1.63 0.55 18.14
C TYR A 233 0.95 1.58 17.23
N ILE A 234 -0.18 2.19 17.63
CA ILE A 234 -0.91 3.16 16.79
C ILE A 234 0.02 4.26 16.26
N GLN A 235 0.86 4.86 17.14
CA GLN A 235 1.76 5.94 16.75
C GLN A 235 2.91 5.47 15.84
N ASP A 236 3.36 4.23 15.99
CA ASP A 236 4.38 3.63 15.15
C ASP A 236 3.80 3.27 13.78
N ASN A 237 2.61 2.67 13.75
CA ASN A 237 1.91 2.35 12.51
C ASN A 237 1.57 3.63 11.71
N LEU A 238 1.13 4.71 12.37
CA LEU A 238 0.89 6.01 11.73
C LEU A 238 2.17 6.60 11.16
N ALA A 239 3.29 6.50 11.88
CA ALA A 239 4.58 6.97 11.39
C ALA A 239 5.06 6.15 10.20
N PHE A 240 4.91 4.83 10.24
CA PHE A 240 5.29 3.95 9.14
C PHE A 240 4.46 4.26 7.88
N SER A 241 3.13 4.31 7.98
CA SER A 241 2.26 4.64 6.84
C SER A 241 2.52 6.04 6.30
N PHE A 242 2.83 7.02 7.17
CA PHE A 242 3.14 8.38 6.75
C PHE A 242 4.48 8.46 5.99
N GLN A 243 5.52 7.78 6.47
CA GLN A 243 6.81 7.73 5.77
C GLN A 243 6.68 7.02 4.42
N MET A 244 5.90 5.92 4.34
CA MET A 244 5.56 5.26 3.08
C MET A 244 4.82 6.21 2.12
N GLN A 245 3.79 6.91 2.61
CA GLN A 245 3.02 7.88 1.81
C GLN A 245 3.88 9.03 1.30
N LEU A 246 4.73 9.57 2.16
CA LEU A 246 5.63 10.68 1.79
C LEU A 246 6.60 10.23 0.70
N LYS A 247 7.24 9.07 0.85
CA LYS A 247 8.14 8.52 -0.17
C LYS A 247 7.41 8.20 -1.48
N ALA A 248 6.20 7.66 -1.41
CA ALA A 248 5.37 7.46 -2.60
C ALA A 248 5.07 8.79 -3.31
N ALA A 249 4.71 9.84 -2.56
CA ALA A 249 4.43 11.16 -3.12
C ALA A 249 5.68 11.88 -3.67
N GLU A 250 6.85 11.66 -3.04
CA GLU A 250 8.13 12.24 -3.47
C GLU A 250 8.67 11.60 -4.75
N TYR A 251 8.60 10.27 -4.88
CA TYR A 251 9.24 9.53 -5.96
C TYR A 251 8.28 9.05 -7.05
N TYR A 252 7.02 8.81 -6.71
CA TYR A 252 5.98 8.29 -7.61
C TYR A 252 4.67 9.08 -7.46
N PRO A 253 4.66 10.38 -7.82
CA PRO A 253 3.47 11.22 -7.68
C PRO A 253 2.24 10.59 -8.34
N GLY A 254 1.13 10.50 -7.59
CA GLY A 254 -0.11 9.91 -8.07
C GLY A 254 -0.25 8.39 -7.84
N LEU A 255 0.81 7.69 -7.42
CA LEU A 255 0.75 6.26 -7.10
C LEU A 255 -0.18 5.98 -5.92
N ALA A 256 0.01 6.72 -4.82
CA ALA A 256 -0.73 6.50 -3.59
C ALA A 256 -1.85 7.52 -3.40
N ARG A 257 -3.04 7.01 -3.14
CA ARG A 257 -4.19 7.79 -2.62
C ARG A 257 -3.91 8.18 -1.16
N PRO A 258 -4.61 9.20 -0.60
CA PRO A 258 -4.44 9.56 0.80
C PRO A 258 -4.63 8.36 1.74
N ILE A 259 -3.84 8.30 2.82
CA ILE A 259 -3.92 7.27 3.86
C ILE A 259 -5.34 7.23 4.42
N TYR A 260 -5.97 6.05 4.48
CA TYR A 260 -7.30 5.88 5.03
C TYR A 260 -7.22 5.52 6.52
N LEU A 261 -7.90 6.30 7.36
CA LEU A 261 -7.97 6.08 8.80
C LEU A 261 -9.35 5.56 9.19
N LYS A 262 -9.42 4.43 9.87
CA LYS A 262 -10.67 3.78 10.28
C LYS A 262 -10.65 3.35 11.76
N GLY A 263 -11.86 3.11 12.33
CA GLY A 263 -12.03 3.02 13.77
C GLY A 263 -11.56 1.72 14.41
N TYR A 264 -11.66 0.56 13.74
CA TYR A 264 -11.26 -0.72 14.31
C TYR A 264 -9.75 -0.97 14.19
N ARG A 265 -9.26 -2.09 14.76
CA ARG A 265 -7.83 -2.43 14.88
C ARG A 265 -7.21 -3.01 13.61
N TYR A 266 -7.97 -3.81 12.86
CA TYR A 266 -7.51 -4.47 11.61
C TYR A 266 -6.17 -5.21 11.78
N ASN A 267 -6.01 -5.93 12.88
CA ASN A 267 -4.81 -6.69 13.23
C ASN A 267 -3.48 -5.91 13.23
N MET A 268 -3.53 -4.58 13.23
CA MET A 268 -2.34 -3.71 13.18
C MET A 268 -1.58 -3.62 14.53
N HIS A 269 -1.99 -4.39 15.52
CA HIS A 269 -1.34 -4.47 16.83
C HIS A 269 -0.17 -5.46 16.87
N PHE A 270 0.10 -6.16 15.79
CA PHE A 270 1.12 -7.20 15.76
C PHE A 270 2.54 -6.62 15.92
N LYS A 271 2.86 -5.55 15.22
CA LYS A 271 4.20 -4.94 15.19
C LYS A 271 4.12 -3.42 15.02
N PRO A 272 5.18 -2.68 15.42
CA PRO A 272 5.28 -1.22 15.17
C PRO A 272 5.21 -0.83 13.69
N LYS A 273 5.66 -1.72 12.79
CA LYS A 273 5.62 -1.53 11.33
C LYS A 273 4.54 -2.43 10.71
N SER A 274 3.31 -2.38 11.24
CA SER A 274 2.14 -3.04 10.64
C SER A 274 1.41 -2.08 9.72
N LEU A 275 1.06 -2.57 8.53
CA LEU A 275 0.42 -1.77 7.49
C LEU A 275 -0.55 -2.62 6.68
N LEU A 276 -1.77 -2.13 6.47
CA LEU A 276 -2.68 -2.67 5.47
C LEU A 276 -2.53 -1.83 4.20
N ILE A 277 -2.44 -2.50 3.04
CA ILE A 277 -2.26 -1.85 1.74
C ILE A 277 -3.37 -2.32 0.80
N GLU A 278 -4.16 -1.38 0.31
CA GLU A 278 -5.13 -1.60 -0.76
C GLU A 278 -4.48 -1.38 -2.12
N VAL A 279 -4.53 -2.36 -3.01
CA VAL A 279 -3.95 -2.30 -4.35
C VAL A 279 -5.06 -2.28 -5.39
N GLY A 280 -5.41 -1.09 -5.87
CA GLY A 280 -6.56 -0.92 -6.76
C GLY A 280 -7.87 -1.37 -6.13
N ALA A 281 -8.77 -1.91 -6.97
CA ALA A 281 -10.08 -2.41 -6.58
C ALA A 281 -10.49 -3.60 -7.47
N GLN A 282 -11.67 -4.21 -7.21
CA GLN A 282 -12.23 -5.30 -8.02
C GLN A 282 -12.40 -4.96 -9.50
N THR A 283 -12.34 -3.69 -9.86
CA THR A 283 -12.48 -3.19 -11.24
C THR A 283 -11.16 -3.04 -11.98
N ASN A 284 -10.03 -3.16 -11.27
CA ASN A 284 -8.70 -3.19 -11.87
C ASN A 284 -8.39 -4.57 -12.46
N THR A 285 -7.47 -4.63 -13.40
CA THR A 285 -6.88 -5.90 -13.85
C THR A 285 -5.79 -6.38 -12.91
N LEU A 286 -5.53 -7.69 -12.90
CA LEU A 286 -4.41 -8.28 -12.17
C LEU A 286 -3.06 -7.67 -12.60
N GLN A 287 -2.91 -7.37 -13.90
CA GLN A 287 -1.68 -6.78 -14.41
C GLN A 287 -1.47 -5.35 -13.88
N GLU A 288 -2.53 -4.53 -13.79
CA GLU A 288 -2.44 -3.21 -13.18
C GLU A 288 -2.03 -3.27 -11.71
N ALA A 289 -2.56 -4.26 -10.97
CA ALA A 289 -2.17 -4.49 -9.58
C ALA A 289 -0.70 -4.91 -9.46
N LYS A 290 -0.24 -5.84 -10.30
CA LYS A 290 1.17 -6.25 -10.35
C LYS A 290 2.11 -5.11 -10.74
N ASN A 291 1.75 -4.28 -11.71
CA ASN A 291 2.54 -3.12 -12.09
C ASN A 291 2.79 -2.17 -10.92
N ALA A 292 1.79 -1.97 -10.03
CA ALA A 292 1.92 -1.14 -8.84
C ALA A 292 2.91 -1.70 -7.80
N MET A 293 3.22 -2.99 -7.83
CA MET A 293 4.16 -3.61 -6.89
C MET A 293 5.60 -3.17 -7.12
N VAL A 294 5.96 -2.77 -8.34
CA VAL A 294 7.32 -2.30 -8.66
C VAL A 294 7.66 -1.01 -7.90
N PRO A 295 6.89 0.08 -8.03
CA PRO A 295 7.14 1.29 -7.24
C PRO A 295 6.83 1.10 -5.74
N LEU A 296 5.87 0.25 -5.35
CA LEU A 296 5.61 -0.05 -3.94
C LEU A 296 6.82 -0.71 -3.27
N ALA A 297 7.47 -1.66 -3.92
CA ALA A 297 8.67 -2.30 -3.42
C ALA A 297 9.84 -1.30 -3.25
N ASP A 298 9.99 -0.35 -4.19
CA ASP A 298 10.99 0.72 -4.07
C ASP A 298 10.69 1.65 -2.90
N VAL A 299 9.44 2.08 -2.74
CA VAL A 299 9.00 2.92 -1.62
C VAL A 299 9.27 2.23 -0.28
N LEU A 300 8.93 0.93 -0.17
CA LEU A 300 9.19 0.16 1.04
C LEU A 300 10.71 0.08 1.33
N HIS A 301 11.52 -0.23 0.31
CA HIS A 301 12.98 -0.27 0.42
C HIS A 301 13.53 1.06 0.96
N ARG A 302 13.09 2.20 0.41
CA ARG A 302 13.53 3.53 0.85
C ARG A 302 13.18 3.84 2.29
N VAL A 303 12.07 3.35 2.78
CA VAL A 303 11.63 3.62 4.16
C VAL A 303 12.36 2.74 5.17
N ILE A 304 12.67 1.47 4.80
CA ILE A 304 13.18 0.51 5.78
C ILE A 304 14.68 0.19 5.63
N GLN A 305 15.36 0.73 4.60
CA GLN A 305 16.81 0.48 4.38
C GLN A 305 17.65 1.69 3.99
N GLU A 306 17.07 2.80 3.49
CA GLU A 306 17.76 4.07 3.17
C GLU A 306 17.62 5.09 4.29
#